data_3cef2957976e4601c6bcc61b0d67fdf1
#
_entry.id   3cef2957976e4601c6bcc61b0d67fdf1
#
_cell.length_a   1.000
_cell.length_b   1.000
_cell.length_c   1.000
_cell.angle_alpha   90.00
_cell.angle_beta   90.00
_cell.angle_gamma   90.00
#
_symmetry.space_group_name_H-M   'P 1'
#
loop_
_entity.id
_entity.type
_entity.pdbx_description
1 polymer ?
#
loop_
_entity_poly.entity_id
_entity_poly.type
_entity_poly.pdbx_seq_one_letter_code
_entity_poly.pdbx_strand_id
1 'polypeptide(L)'
;YQTLLLAVYDIKWDAPRIVMPEDIPRFLSKYPAEETVCCSHNALFDLSILAWRYNWVAGRLQDTLGMARALRSYKRYSLGAVAKELFGHDSKGDILPRVKGLDAAGIKRAGLWGEFQTYALQDARLCMQIYLTLSKEFPQEERRVMDLVLRAAVQPTLHADVPLLQDNLVDVLQRKERILRECGYDRAALMSTAQFKQTLERLGVEIEHKTSPTGKWIPQFSKSDPFMSKLLEYDRSPDDDTNYQVQTLAMARLSHKSTIEETRAQKFIKIASLPWNGAGTAQNCAGTAQNCAGTARELRGNGALLPVALRYGGAHTGRLSGEWGLNMQNLPRDKAKSKLREALLAPSGQTMITADLAQIEARIVAVVCGQADLIESFRDGEDVYAQFASRVFDRRVTKKDNPHERFLGKTAILGLGYGCGHDRYFQMVTTQARQAGISLEGIFDERVAEYTVGVYRKLYPAIPQAWRRLDRYLADVINSTNDTQFAKWDPVTFKSGQIGLPNKMTLRYERNDVRLYGAKLLENITQALARIVVMQAAVRLADRGLRFVLQAHDELVFLVPNDNVIESKAIISEEMTRVPDWLPGLPLAVEIGSGANYGVCK
;
A
#
# COMPACT_ATOMS: atom_id res chain seq x y z
N TYR A 1 -9.00 -24.87 7.28
CA TYR A 1 -9.67 -24.25 8.45
C TYR A 1 -11.00 -24.95 8.70
N GLN A 2 -11.28 -25.31 9.97
CA GLN A 2 -12.59 -25.78 10.42
C GLN A 2 -13.33 -24.58 11.05
N THR A 3 -14.57 -24.34 10.64
CA THR A 3 -15.44 -23.40 11.36
C THR A 3 -15.91 -24.08 12.63
N LEU A 4 -15.59 -23.51 13.78
CA LEU A 4 -15.95 -24.09 15.09
C LEU A 4 -17.37 -23.69 15.51
N LEU A 5 -17.71 -22.43 15.32
CA LEU A 5 -19.00 -21.82 15.55
C LEU A 5 -19.04 -20.44 14.88
N LEU A 6 -20.21 -19.83 14.78
CA LEU A 6 -20.43 -18.44 14.41
C LEU A 6 -21.15 -17.72 15.56
N ALA A 7 -20.48 -16.72 16.15
CA ALA A 7 -21.11 -15.84 17.12
C ALA A 7 -21.62 -14.59 16.41
N VAL A 8 -22.90 -14.27 16.56
CA VAL A 8 -23.58 -13.17 15.86
C VAL A 8 -24.34 -12.30 16.83
N TYR A 9 -24.31 -11.00 16.61
CA TYR A 9 -25.16 -10.04 17.29
C TYR A 9 -25.92 -9.19 16.25
N ASP A 10 -27.20 -9.46 16.07
CA ASP A 10 -28.09 -8.60 15.28
C ASP A 10 -28.54 -7.42 16.14
N ILE A 11 -28.53 -6.21 15.59
CA ILE A 11 -28.93 -4.98 16.28
C ILE A 11 -30.38 -5.04 16.81
N LYS A 12 -31.21 -5.93 16.25
CA LYS A 12 -32.59 -6.16 16.69
C LYS A 12 -32.72 -7.12 17.89
N TRP A 13 -31.61 -7.73 18.32
CA TRP A 13 -31.63 -8.68 19.44
C TRP A 13 -31.15 -8.05 20.74
N ASP A 14 -31.58 -8.61 21.86
CA ASP A 14 -31.13 -8.19 23.18
C ASP A 14 -29.73 -8.74 23.53
N ALA A 15 -29.32 -9.84 22.91
CA ALA A 15 -28.05 -10.51 23.18
C ALA A 15 -27.50 -11.24 21.95
N PRO A 16 -26.18 -11.44 21.88
CA PRO A 16 -25.54 -12.23 20.82
C PRO A 16 -25.93 -13.71 20.94
N ARG A 17 -25.85 -14.45 19.83
CA ARG A 17 -26.21 -15.86 19.72
C ARG A 17 -25.08 -16.66 19.07
N ILE A 18 -25.00 -17.95 19.42
CA ILE A 18 -24.16 -18.94 18.76
C ILE A 18 -24.97 -19.65 17.69
N VAL A 19 -24.36 -19.78 16.51
CA VAL A 19 -24.85 -20.63 15.42
C VAL A 19 -23.81 -21.72 15.17
N MET A 20 -24.24 -22.97 15.22
CA MET A 20 -23.35 -24.10 14.98
C MET A 20 -23.06 -24.25 13.47
N PRO A 21 -21.93 -24.83 13.07
CA PRO A 21 -21.50 -24.89 11.68
C PRO A 21 -22.54 -25.47 10.71
N GLU A 22 -23.27 -26.48 11.14
CA GLU A 22 -24.34 -27.15 10.39
C GLU A 22 -25.56 -26.24 10.14
N ASP A 23 -25.82 -25.30 11.03
CA ASP A 23 -26.96 -24.37 10.97
C ASP A 23 -26.62 -23.05 10.27
N ILE A 24 -25.33 -22.77 10.01
CA ILE A 24 -24.91 -21.48 9.42
C ILE A 24 -25.61 -21.21 8.07
N PRO A 25 -25.71 -22.14 7.12
CA PRO A 25 -26.40 -21.89 5.85
C PRO A 25 -27.88 -21.51 6.05
N ARG A 26 -28.60 -22.23 6.91
CA ARG A 26 -29.99 -21.94 7.26
C ARG A 26 -30.14 -20.62 8.00
N PHE A 27 -29.17 -20.26 8.83
CA PHE A 27 -29.15 -18.98 9.51
C PHE A 27 -28.97 -17.84 8.53
N LEU A 28 -27.96 -17.91 7.66
CA LEU A 28 -27.63 -16.88 6.67
C LEU A 28 -28.75 -16.67 5.64
N SER A 29 -29.50 -17.72 5.29
CA SER A 29 -30.65 -17.60 4.35
C SER A 29 -31.79 -16.69 4.87
N LYS A 30 -31.81 -16.38 6.16
CA LYS A 30 -32.78 -15.43 6.76
C LYS A 30 -32.38 -13.96 6.59
N TYR A 31 -31.16 -13.71 6.13
CA TYR A 31 -30.61 -12.38 5.94
C TYR A 31 -30.41 -12.14 4.44
N PRO A 32 -31.29 -11.41 3.75
CA PRO A 32 -31.08 -11.00 2.39
C PRO A 32 -29.75 -10.27 2.29
N ALA A 33 -28.83 -10.83 1.49
CA ALA A 33 -27.46 -10.34 1.44
C ALA A 33 -27.40 -8.84 1.09
N GLU A 34 -28.18 -8.42 0.11
CA GLU A 34 -28.21 -7.05 -0.44
C GLU A 34 -28.64 -5.99 0.59
N GLU A 35 -29.53 -6.36 1.52
CA GLU A 35 -30.06 -5.47 2.55
C GLU A 35 -29.23 -5.48 3.84
N THR A 36 -28.27 -6.41 3.96
CA THR A 36 -27.54 -6.64 5.19
C THR A 36 -26.25 -5.83 5.24
N VAL A 37 -25.98 -5.22 6.39
CA VAL A 37 -24.66 -4.68 6.77
C VAL A 37 -23.98 -5.67 7.70
N CYS A 38 -22.87 -6.26 7.31
CA CYS A 38 -22.09 -7.17 8.15
C CYS A 38 -20.81 -6.50 8.62
N CYS A 39 -20.58 -6.56 9.93
CA CYS A 39 -19.42 -5.95 10.58
C CYS A 39 -18.68 -6.98 11.44
N SER A 40 -17.35 -6.93 11.39
CA SER A 40 -16.51 -7.72 12.28
C SER A 40 -15.29 -6.89 12.74
N HIS A 41 -14.55 -7.38 13.71
CA HIS A 41 -13.27 -6.80 14.12
C HIS A 41 -12.12 -7.56 13.48
N ASN A 42 -11.42 -6.96 12.52
CA ASN A 42 -10.54 -7.61 11.57
C ASN A 42 -11.34 -8.39 10.49
N ALA A 43 -12.25 -7.69 9.88
CA ALA A 43 -13.30 -8.21 9.02
C ALA A 43 -12.81 -9.05 7.82
N LEU A 44 -11.58 -8.81 7.32
CA LEU A 44 -10.99 -9.65 6.27
C LEU A 44 -10.96 -11.14 6.63
N PHE A 45 -10.84 -11.49 7.91
CA PHE A 45 -10.82 -12.89 8.34
C PHE A 45 -12.23 -13.49 8.32
N ASP A 46 -13.15 -12.91 9.09
CA ASP A 46 -14.48 -13.48 9.27
C ASP A 46 -15.34 -13.42 8.01
N LEU A 47 -15.31 -12.26 7.32
CA LEU A 47 -16.09 -12.07 6.10
C LEU A 47 -15.60 -12.93 4.94
N SER A 48 -14.29 -13.22 4.86
CA SER A 48 -13.77 -14.18 3.90
C SER A 48 -14.28 -15.61 4.18
N ILE A 49 -14.41 -16.01 5.44
CA ILE A 49 -14.98 -17.33 5.79
C ILE A 49 -16.45 -17.41 5.36
N LEU A 50 -17.24 -16.36 5.62
CA LEU A 50 -18.65 -16.32 5.19
C LEU A 50 -18.77 -16.38 3.67
N ALA A 51 -17.96 -15.61 2.96
CA ALA A 51 -17.95 -15.59 1.50
C ALA A 51 -17.50 -16.92 0.90
N TRP A 52 -16.36 -17.46 1.35
CA TRP A 52 -15.70 -18.57 0.68
C TRP A 52 -16.19 -19.95 1.08
N ARG A 53 -16.74 -20.09 2.28
CA ARG A 53 -17.29 -21.38 2.75
C ARG A 53 -18.81 -21.47 2.65
N TYR A 54 -19.47 -20.35 2.84
CA TYR A 54 -20.94 -20.32 2.91
C TYR A 54 -21.58 -19.59 1.74
N ASN A 55 -20.78 -19.09 0.79
CA ASN A 55 -21.25 -18.33 -0.38
C ASN A 55 -22.19 -17.17 -0.01
N TRP A 56 -21.89 -16.49 1.10
CA TRP A 56 -22.70 -15.39 1.57
C TRP A 56 -21.84 -14.13 1.77
N VAL A 57 -22.24 -13.04 1.10
CA VAL A 57 -21.56 -11.74 1.19
C VAL A 57 -22.61 -10.67 1.40
N ALA A 58 -22.52 -9.95 2.50
CA ALA A 58 -23.44 -8.86 2.80
C ALA A 58 -23.36 -7.72 1.76
N GLY A 59 -24.45 -7.00 1.59
CA GLY A 59 -24.54 -5.82 0.72
C GLY A 59 -23.60 -4.68 1.15
N ARG A 60 -23.23 -4.64 2.45
CA ARG A 60 -22.19 -3.74 2.96
C ARG A 60 -21.30 -4.44 3.96
N LEU A 61 -19.99 -4.32 3.78
CA LEU A 61 -18.95 -4.88 4.63
C LEU A 61 -18.32 -3.76 5.48
N GLN A 62 -18.16 -4.00 6.78
CA GLN A 62 -17.59 -3.03 7.72
C GLN A 62 -16.55 -3.68 8.63
N ASP A 63 -15.55 -2.91 9.06
CA ASP A 63 -14.46 -3.37 9.94
C ASP A 63 -14.24 -2.40 11.10
N THR A 64 -14.59 -2.81 12.31
CA THR A 64 -14.37 -1.99 13.51
C THR A 64 -12.89 -1.78 13.82
N LEU A 65 -12.00 -2.68 13.40
CA LEU A 65 -10.56 -2.50 13.51
C LEU A 65 -10.09 -1.35 12.61
N GLY A 66 -10.57 -1.32 11.36
CA GLY A 66 -10.30 -0.24 10.41
C GLY A 66 -10.85 1.10 10.89
N MET A 67 -12.09 1.13 11.43
CA MET A 67 -12.68 2.33 12.04
C MET A 67 -11.83 2.85 13.20
N ALA A 68 -11.43 1.96 14.12
CA ALA A 68 -10.65 2.34 15.30
C ALA A 68 -9.28 2.92 14.90
N ARG A 69 -8.59 2.31 13.93
CA ARG A 69 -7.31 2.82 13.41
C ARG A 69 -7.43 4.21 12.78
N ALA A 70 -8.51 4.44 12.06
CA ALA A 70 -8.73 5.70 11.36
C ALA A 70 -9.18 6.83 12.29
N LEU A 71 -9.91 6.52 13.37
CA LEU A 71 -10.47 7.52 14.28
C LEU A 71 -9.65 7.75 15.55
N ARG A 72 -8.73 6.85 15.92
CA ARG A 72 -8.05 6.87 17.23
C ARG A 72 -6.57 6.56 17.10
N SER A 73 -5.77 7.09 18.03
CA SER A 73 -4.35 6.79 18.18
C SER A 73 -4.15 5.90 19.41
N TYR A 74 -4.45 4.61 19.26
CA TYR A 74 -4.26 3.65 20.35
C TYR A 74 -2.92 2.91 20.22
N LYS A 75 -2.35 2.49 21.34
CA LYS A 75 -1.12 1.66 21.33
C LYS A 75 -1.38 0.26 20.77
N ARG A 76 -2.59 -0.26 20.96
CA ARG A 76 -3.02 -1.58 20.48
C ARG A 76 -4.44 -1.50 19.95
N TYR A 77 -4.72 -2.28 18.91
CA TYR A 77 -6.01 -2.30 18.22
C TYR A 77 -6.69 -3.68 18.25
N SER A 78 -6.30 -4.59 19.17
CA SER A 78 -7.09 -5.81 19.39
C SER A 78 -8.47 -5.45 19.93
N LEU A 79 -9.48 -6.31 19.69
CA LEU A 79 -10.86 -6.07 20.11
C LEU A 79 -10.95 -5.66 21.59
N GLY A 80 -10.31 -6.42 22.48
CA GLY A 80 -10.28 -6.11 23.92
C GLY A 80 -9.55 -4.78 24.23
N ALA A 81 -8.46 -4.46 23.52
CA ALA A 81 -7.77 -3.19 23.73
C ALA A 81 -8.61 -1.99 23.31
N VAL A 82 -9.29 -2.07 22.16
CA VAL A 82 -10.21 -1.01 21.70
C VAL A 82 -11.41 -0.88 22.65
N ALA A 83 -11.97 -1.99 23.12
CA ALA A 83 -13.07 -1.97 24.11
C ALA A 83 -12.63 -1.32 25.43
N LYS A 84 -11.42 -1.64 25.91
CA LYS A 84 -10.87 -1.04 27.13
C LYS A 84 -10.71 0.48 27.01
N GLU A 85 -10.19 0.96 25.89
CA GLU A 85 -10.01 2.40 25.64
C GLU A 85 -11.35 3.14 25.50
N LEU A 86 -12.36 2.51 24.90
CA LEU A 86 -13.69 3.13 24.70
C LEU A 86 -14.60 3.05 25.93
N PHE A 87 -14.53 1.96 26.69
CA PHE A 87 -15.52 1.64 27.75
C PHE A 87 -14.92 1.52 29.15
N GLY A 88 -13.59 1.62 29.28
CA GLY A 88 -12.91 1.65 30.58
C GLY A 88 -12.74 0.30 31.30
N HIS A 89 -13.23 -0.80 30.73
CA HIS A 89 -13.13 -2.12 31.35
C HIS A 89 -12.56 -3.17 30.39
N ASP A 90 -11.75 -4.06 30.93
CA ASP A 90 -11.23 -5.23 30.23
C ASP A 90 -12.22 -6.39 30.44
N SER A 91 -12.96 -6.73 29.39
CA SER A 91 -14.03 -7.74 29.46
C SER A 91 -13.68 -9.04 28.73
N LYS A 92 -12.41 -9.19 28.30
CA LYS A 92 -11.97 -10.30 27.46
C LYS A 92 -11.29 -11.39 28.28
N GLY A 93 -11.85 -12.61 28.25
CA GLY A 93 -11.20 -13.80 28.83
C GLY A 93 -9.97 -14.24 28.03
N ASP A 94 -9.08 -15.00 28.65
CA ASP A 94 -7.82 -15.49 28.06
C ASP A 94 -7.88 -16.99 27.70
N ILE A 95 -8.91 -17.39 26.92
CA ILE A 95 -9.06 -18.80 26.52
C ILE A 95 -8.24 -19.15 25.27
N LEU A 96 -7.92 -18.18 24.40
CA LEU A 96 -7.30 -18.45 23.09
C LEU A 96 -5.98 -19.25 23.16
N PRO A 97 -5.04 -18.96 24.07
CA PRO A 97 -3.83 -19.77 24.20
C PRO A 97 -4.11 -21.24 24.52
N ARG A 98 -5.17 -21.52 25.33
CA ARG A 98 -5.55 -22.86 25.79
C ARG A 98 -6.22 -23.69 24.71
N VAL A 99 -6.90 -23.06 23.75
CA VAL A 99 -7.60 -23.76 22.64
C VAL A 99 -6.82 -23.72 21.33
N LYS A 100 -5.68 -23.06 21.29
CA LYS A 100 -4.87 -22.91 20.07
C LYS A 100 -4.42 -24.27 19.54
N GLY A 101 -4.78 -24.56 18.27
CA GLY A 101 -4.43 -25.80 17.59
C GLY A 101 -5.40 -26.96 17.84
N LEU A 102 -6.43 -26.77 18.69
CA LEU A 102 -7.48 -27.76 18.91
C LEU A 102 -8.61 -27.59 17.89
N ASP A 103 -9.19 -28.72 17.48
CA ASP A 103 -10.47 -28.78 16.77
C ASP A 103 -11.65 -28.75 17.78
N ALA A 104 -12.89 -28.74 17.27
CA ALA A 104 -14.08 -28.73 18.10
C ALA A 104 -14.14 -29.92 19.10
N ALA A 105 -13.72 -31.09 18.64
CA ALA A 105 -13.69 -32.29 19.49
C ALA A 105 -12.61 -32.17 20.58
N GLY A 106 -11.44 -31.63 20.24
CA GLY A 106 -10.36 -31.36 21.18
C GLY A 106 -10.75 -30.37 22.27
N ILE A 107 -11.41 -29.26 21.91
CA ILE A 107 -11.91 -28.26 22.86
C ILE A 107 -12.96 -28.87 23.79
N LYS A 108 -13.88 -29.69 23.26
CA LYS A 108 -14.89 -30.41 24.06
C LYS A 108 -14.23 -31.41 25.02
N ARG A 109 -13.27 -32.23 24.55
CA ARG A 109 -12.53 -33.17 25.42
C ARG A 109 -11.76 -32.47 26.54
N ALA A 110 -11.25 -31.28 26.27
CA ALA A 110 -10.58 -30.44 27.28
C ALA A 110 -11.53 -29.75 28.27
N GLY A 111 -12.85 -29.92 28.13
CA GLY A 111 -13.85 -29.28 28.99
C GLY A 111 -14.00 -27.76 28.78
N LEU A 112 -13.39 -27.23 27.71
CA LEU A 112 -13.29 -25.78 27.48
C LEU A 112 -14.40 -25.23 26.57
N TRP A 113 -15.30 -26.06 26.07
CA TRP A 113 -16.29 -25.65 25.07
C TRP A 113 -17.23 -24.55 25.54
N GLY A 114 -17.74 -24.62 26.76
CA GLY A 114 -18.63 -23.60 27.34
C GLY A 114 -17.92 -22.25 27.52
N GLU A 115 -16.65 -22.27 28.00
CA GLU A 115 -15.83 -21.08 28.13
C GLU A 115 -15.53 -20.45 26.75
N PHE A 116 -15.25 -21.29 25.74
CA PHE A 116 -15.01 -20.85 24.36
C PHE A 116 -16.26 -20.20 23.73
N GLN A 117 -17.45 -20.77 23.97
CA GLN A 117 -18.71 -20.16 23.52
C GLN A 117 -18.94 -18.80 24.19
N THR A 118 -18.74 -18.72 25.50
CA THR A 118 -18.88 -17.46 26.27
C THR A 118 -17.92 -16.39 25.73
N TYR A 119 -16.67 -16.77 25.44
CA TYR A 119 -15.69 -15.89 24.81
C TYR A 119 -16.17 -15.38 23.44
N ALA A 120 -16.67 -16.26 22.58
CA ALA A 120 -17.15 -15.89 21.25
C ALA A 120 -18.37 -14.95 21.31
N LEU A 121 -19.32 -15.20 22.22
CA LEU A 121 -20.45 -14.30 22.46
C LEU A 121 -20.00 -12.93 22.93
N GLN A 122 -19.01 -12.88 23.82
CA GLN A 122 -18.45 -11.62 24.29
C GLN A 122 -17.76 -10.84 23.18
N ASP A 123 -17.00 -11.53 22.30
CA ASP A 123 -16.38 -10.90 21.13
C ASP A 123 -17.45 -10.27 20.19
N ALA A 124 -18.54 -10.95 19.92
CA ALA A 124 -19.65 -10.43 19.13
C ALA A 124 -20.30 -9.20 19.79
N ARG A 125 -20.50 -9.24 21.12
CA ARG A 125 -21.04 -8.11 21.89
C ARG A 125 -20.13 -6.90 21.81
N LEU A 126 -18.85 -7.07 22.08
CA LEU A 126 -17.85 -5.98 22.02
C LEU A 126 -17.76 -5.39 20.62
N CYS A 127 -17.74 -6.22 19.58
CA CYS A 127 -17.72 -5.76 18.20
C CYS A 127 -18.93 -4.87 17.89
N MET A 128 -20.13 -5.26 18.30
CA MET A 128 -21.36 -4.47 18.14
C MET A 128 -21.28 -3.13 18.89
N GLN A 129 -20.85 -3.13 20.15
CA GLN A 129 -20.71 -1.91 20.94
C GLN A 129 -19.69 -0.93 20.32
N ILE A 130 -18.55 -1.44 19.89
CA ILE A 130 -17.53 -0.64 19.19
C ILE A 130 -18.10 -0.07 17.89
N TYR A 131 -18.80 -0.88 17.09
CA TYR A 131 -19.43 -0.44 15.85
C TYR A 131 -20.44 0.69 16.11
N LEU A 132 -21.36 0.52 17.06
CA LEU A 132 -22.35 1.54 17.38
C LEU A 132 -21.73 2.84 17.89
N THR A 133 -20.60 2.76 18.57
CA THR A 133 -19.87 3.93 19.07
C THR A 133 -19.13 4.64 17.93
N LEU A 134 -18.25 3.92 17.22
CA LEU A 134 -17.39 4.53 16.21
C LEU A 134 -18.16 4.94 14.94
N SER A 135 -19.25 4.24 14.61
CA SER A 135 -20.06 4.55 13.44
C SER A 135 -20.74 5.93 13.50
N LYS A 136 -20.92 6.51 14.69
CA LYS A 136 -21.46 7.87 14.84
C LYS A 136 -20.52 8.93 14.31
N GLU A 137 -19.21 8.69 14.43
CA GLU A 137 -18.16 9.62 14.01
C GLU A 137 -17.59 9.29 12.63
N PHE A 138 -17.71 8.02 12.20
CA PHE A 138 -17.09 7.54 10.97
C PHE A 138 -17.92 7.96 9.74
N PRO A 139 -17.36 8.75 8.79
CA PRO A 139 -18.11 9.30 7.67
C PRO A 139 -18.73 8.22 6.77
N GLN A 140 -19.92 8.48 6.25
CA GLN A 140 -20.63 7.52 5.38
C GLN A 140 -19.85 7.19 4.11
N GLU A 141 -19.21 8.18 3.49
CA GLU A 141 -18.37 7.98 2.31
C GLU A 141 -17.20 7.04 2.61
N GLU A 142 -16.55 7.23 3.75
CA GLU A 142 -15.45 6.36 4.18
C GLU A 142 -15.89 4.92 4.51
N ARG A 143 -17.15 4.72 4.92
CA ARG A 143 -17.73 3.37 5.05
C ARG A 143 -17.86 2.69 3.69
N ARG A 144 -18.16 3.44 2.63
CA ARG A 144 -18.22 2.93 1.25
C ARG A 144 -16.82 2.56 0.75
N VAL A 145 -15.84 3.41 1.02
CA VAL A 145 -14.43 3.10 0.72
C VAL A 145 -13.98 1.83 1.44
N MET A 146 -14.32 1.69 2.73
CA MET A 146 -14.00 0.48 3.51
C MET A 146 -14.63 -0.77 2.91
N ASP A 147 -15.90 -0.71 2.49
CA ASP A 147 -16.58 -1.80 1.81
C ASP A 147 -15.85 -2.22 0.53
N LEU A 148 -15.46 -1.27 -0.33
CA LEU A 148 -14.72 -1.56 -1.57
C LEU A 148 -13.37 -2.21 -1.29
N VAL A 149 -12.65 -1.74 -0.28
CA VAL A 149 -11.36 -2.28 0.14
C VAL A 149 -11.49 -3.73 0.63
N LEU A 150 -12.51 -4.03 1.44
CA LEU A 150 -12.77 -5.37 1.93
C LEU A 150 -13.18 -6.32 0.80
N ARG A 151 -14.00 -5.87 -0.14
CA ARG A 151 -14.47 -6.68 -1.28
C ARG A 151 -13.34 -7.14 -2.18
N ALA A 152 -12.26 -6.39 -2.36
CA ALA A 152 -11.11 -6.81 -3.15
C ALA A 152 -10.49 -8.14 -2.67
N ALA A 153 -10.64 -8.45 -1.37
CA ALA A 153 -10.22 -9.73 -0.81
C ALA A 153 -11.38 -10.72 -0.62
N VAL A 154 -12.53 -10.25 -0.12
CA VAL A 154 -13.69 -11.10 0.22
C VAL A 154 -14.36 -11.66 -1.04
N GLN A 155 -14.41 -10.89 -2.12
CA GLN A 155 -14.95 -11.28 -3.44
C GLN A 155 -13.88 -11.13 -4.52
N PRO A 156 -12.81 -11.94 -4.50
CA PRO A 156 -11.73 -11.81 -5.46
C PRO A 156 -12.20 -12.16 -6.86
N THR A 157 -11.71 -11.38 -7.83
CA THR A 157 -11.92 -11.60 -9.25
C THR A 157 -10.61 -11.62 -10.03
N LEU A 158 -9.53 -11.13 -9.41
CA LEU A 158 -8.18 -11.17 -9.98
C LEU A 158 -7.65 -12.61 -9.99
N HIS A 159 -6.93 -13.00 -11.03
CA HIS A 159 -6.31 -14.31 -11.14
C HIS A 159 -4.78 -14.22 -11.00
N ALA A 160 -4.16 -15.30 -10.56
CA ALA A 160 -2.73 -15.48 -10.51
C ALA A 160 -2.28 -16.61 -11.44
N ASP A 161 -1.25 -16.34 -12.24
CA ASP A 161 -0.52 -17.37 -12.98
C ASP A 161 0.44 -18.08 -12.02
N VAL A 162 -0.03 -19.17 -11.43
CA VAL A 162 0.76 -19.96 -10.45
C VAL A 162 1.99 -20.60 -11.10
N PRO A 163 1.93 -21.20 -12.29
CA PRO A 163 3.11 -21.68 -13.01
C PRO A 163 4.17 -20.58 -13.19
N LEU A 164 3.80 -19.42 -13.69
CA LEU A 164 4.72 -18.29 -13.88
C LEU A 164 5.33 -17.81 -12.56
N LEU A 165 4.56 -17.82 -11.46
CA LEU A 165 5.08 -17.50 -10.12
C LEU A 165 6.08 -18.53 -9.60
N GLN A 166 5.85 -19.82 -9.90
CA GLN A 166 6.77 -20.91 -9.55
C GLN A 166 8.09 -20.79 -10.34
N ASP A 167 8.00 -20.56 -11.65
CA ASP A 167 9.16 -20.32 -12.51
C ASP A 167 9.96 -19.11 -12.03
N ASN A 168 9.28 -17.98 -11.74
CA ASN A 168 9.93 -16.80 -11.19
C ASN A 168 10.64 -17.07 -9.86
N LEU A 169 10.06 -17.89 -8.99
CA LEU A 169 10.70 -18.30 -7.73
C LEU A 169 11.97 -19.13 -7.97
N VAL A 170 11.91 -20.07 -8.91
CA VAL A 170 13.07 -20.90 -9.31
C VAL A 170 14.17 -20.01 -9.89
N ASP A 171 13.82 -19.10 -10.81
CA ASP A 171 14.77 -18.15 -11.42
C ASP A 171 15.48 -17.29 -10.37
N VAL A 172 14.72 -16.77 -9.39
CA VAL A 172 15.28 -15.97 -8.29
C VAL A 172 16.26 -16.78 -7.43
N LEU A 173 15.89 -18.00 -7.07
CA LEU A 173 16.73 -18.88 -6.26
C LEU A 173 18.01 -19.28 -7.01
N GLN A 174 17.90 -19.68 -8.29
CA GLN A 174 19.04 -20.07 -9.12
C GLN A 174 20.01 -18.89 -9.34
N ARG A 175 19.48 -17.67 -9.57
CA ARG A 175 20.29 -16.45 -9.69
C ARG A 175 21.09 -16.19 -8.41
N LYS A 176 20.47 -16.34 -7.25
CA LYS A 176 21.14 -16.17 -5.96
C LYS A 176 22.22 -17.21 -5.71
N GLU A 177 21.94 -18.47 -5.99
CA GLU A 177 22.91 -19.54 -5.86
C GLU A 177 24.11 -19.37 -6.83
N ARG A 178 23.86 -18.86 -8.04
CA ARG A 178 24.93 -18.55 -8.99
C ARG A 178 25.86 -17.48 -8.43
N ILE A 179 25.30 -16.35 -7.97
CA ILE A 179 26.08 -15.27 -7.37
C ILE A 179 26.86 -15.76 -6.14
N LEU A 180 26.27 -16.67 -5.34
CA LEU A 180 26.94 -17.25 -4.17
C LEU A 180 28.13 -18.12 -4.58
N ARG A 181 27.98 -18.92 -5.61
CA ARG A 181 29.09 -19.75 -6.16
C ARG A 181 30.19 -18.89 -6.76
N GLU A 182 29.84 -17.85 -7.51
CA GLU A 182 30.78 -16.92 -8.11
C GLU A 182 31.61 -16.17 -7.05
N CYS A 183 31.01 -15.83 -5.90
CA CYS A 183 31.75 -15.14 -4.84
C CYS A 183 32.65 -16.06 -4.00
N GLY A 184 32.51 -17.38 -4.07
CA GLY A 184 33.34 -18.34 -3.35
C GLY A 184 33.17 -18.41 -1.82
N TYR A 185 32.17 -17.74 -1.26
CA TYR A 185 31.90 -17.71 0.18
C TYR A 185 30.52 -18.34 0.49
N ASP A 186 30.40 -18.94 1.67
CA ASP A 186 29.11 -19.46 2.10
C ASP A 186 28.15 -18.33 2.57
N ARG A 187 26.86 -18.66 2.58
CA ARG A 187 25.81 -17.73 2.96
C ARG A 187 25.96 -17.23 4.41
N ALA A 188 26.40 -18.06 5.35
CA ALA A 188 26.52 -17.69 6.76
C ALA A 188 27.62 -16.65 6.94
N ALA A 189 28.76 -16.83 6.28
CA ALA A 189 29.85 -15.86 6.26
C ALA A 189 29.40 -14.51 5.69
N LEU A 190 28.67 -14.52 4.56
CA LEU A 190 28.12 -13.31 3.94
C LEU A 190 27.12 -12.58 4.81
N MET A 191 26.28 -13.28 5.58
CA MET A 191 25.28 -12.66 6.46
C MET A 191 25.87 -12.16 7.77
N SER A 192 26.98 -12.72 8.24
CA SER A 192 27.69 -12.25 9.41
C SER A 192 28.36 -10.90 9.13
N THR A 193 28.00 -9.88 9.91
CA THR A 193 28.61 -8.54 9.76
C THR A 193 30.10 -8.58 10.08
N ALA A 194 30.52 -9.39 11.06
CA ALA A 194 31.93 -9.53 11.46
C ALA A 194 32.75 -10.24 10.38
N GLN A 195 32.27 -11.37 9.86
CA GLN A 195 32.98 -12.14 8.83
C GLN A 195 33.04 -11.37 7.50
N PHE A 196 31.95 -10.72 7.10
CA PHE A 196 31.92 -9.89 5.88
C PHE A 196 32.89 -8.72 5.99
N LYS A 197 32.95 -8.04 7.15
CA LYS A 197 33.94 -6.99 7.42
C LYS A 197 35.36 -7.54 7.26
N GLN A 198 35.68 -8.64 7.96
CA GLN A 198 36.99 -9.26 7.90
C GLN A 198 37.42 -9.68 6.48
N THR A 199 36.45 -10.16 5.68
CA THR A 199 36.72 -10.53 4.29
C THR A 199 37.06 -9.31 3.44
N LEU A 200 36.32 -8.21 3.57
CA LEU A 200 36.63 -6.96 2.87
C LEU A 200 37.98 -6.36 3.28
N GLU A 201 38.31 -6.39 4.57
CA GLU A 201 39.61 -5.93 5.10
C GLU A 201 40.77 -6.78 4.54
N ARG A 202 40.61 -8.10 4.37
CA ARG A 202 41.60 -8.97 3.73
C ARG A 202 41.80 -8.64 2.24
N LEU A 203 40.76 -8.13 1.58
CA LEU A 203 40.81 -7.65 0.19
C LEU A 203 41.33 -6.19 0.10
N GLY A 204 41.84 -5.62 1.18
CA GLY A 204 42.38 -4.27 1.22
C GLY A 204 41.35 -3.14 1.25
N VAL A 205 40.07 -3.45 1.51
CA VAL A 205 39.00 -2.45 1.55
C VAL A 205 38.90 -1.81 2.93
N GLU A 206 39.07 -0.50 3.01
CA GLU A 206 38.84 0.27 4.23
C GLU A 206 37.33 0.39 4.51
N ILE A 207 36.88 0.06 5.73
CA ILE A 207 35.47 -0.03 6.09
C ILE A 207 34.92 1.31 6.57
N GLU A 208 33.98 1.86 5.84
CA GLU A 208 33.24 3.06 6.26
C GLU A 208 32.19 2.70 7.34
N HIS A 209 32.05 3.59 8.31
CA HIS A 209 31.14 3.43 9.45
C HIS A 209 30.14 4.58 9.53
N LYS A 210 29.03 4.34 10.24
CA LYS A 210 28.00 5.34 10.54
C LYS A 210 27.47 5.16 11.96
N THR A 211 26.88 6.21 12.50
CA THR A 211 26.13 6.13 13.76
C THR A 211 24.73 5.56 13.50
N SER A 212 24.37 4.50 14.22
CA SER A 212 23.01 3.92 14.16
C SER A 212 21.99 4.84 14.85
N PRO A 213 20.69 4.67 14.62
CA PRO A 213 19.65 5.42 15.35
C PRO A 213 19.70 5.26 16.87
N THR A 214 20.36 4.20 17.35
CA THR A 214 20.58 3.92 18.79
C THR A 214 21.93 4.43 19.30
N GLY A 215 22.65 5.25 18.50
CA GLY A 215 23.94 5.85 18.88
C GLY A 215 25.16 4.92 18.74
N LYS A 216 25.01 3.70 18.23
CA LYS A 216 26.14 2.76 18.05
C LYS A 216 26.89 3.03 16.74
N TRP A 217 28.22 2.95 16.79
CA TRP A 217 29.09 3.01 15.62
C TRP A 217 29.08 1.66 14.90
N ILE A 218 28.56 1.62 13.68
CA ILE A 218 28.35 0.39 12.90
C ILE A 218 28.87 0.54 11.46
N PRO A 219 29.33 -0.56 10.80
CA PRO A 219 29.69 -0.52 9.39
C PRO A 219 28.52 -0.15 8.48
N GLN A 220 28.81 0.56 7.39
CA GLN A 220 27.82 0.95 6.37
C GLN A 220 27.48 -0.21 5.41
N PHE A 221 26.86 -1.28 5.91
CA PHE A 221 26.53 -2.50 5.14
C PHE A 221 25.06 -2.67 4.78
N SER A 222 24.25 -1.62 4.88
CA SER A 222 22.86 -1.64 4.42
C SER A 222 22.79 -1.36 2.92
N LYS A 223 21.75 -1.85 2.24
CA LYS A 223 21.52 -1.63 0.80
C LYS A 223 21.49 -0.13 0.42
N SER A 224 21.07 0.73 1.34
CA SER A 224 20.98 2.18 1.15
C SER A 224 22.26 2.93 1.52
N ASP A 225 23.28 2.25 2.02
CA ASP A 225 24.50 2.92 2.46
C ASP A 225 25.41 3.25 1.27
N PRO A 226 25.99 4.47 1.23
CA PRO A 226 26.89 4.89 0.16
C PRO A 226 28.07 3.95 -0.02
N PHE A 227 28.62 3.45 1.07
CA PHE A 227 29.75 2.51 1.02
C PHE A 227 29.42 1.22 0.26
N MET A 228 28.26 0.60 0.50
CA MET A 228 27.83 -0.57 -0.27
C MET A 228 27.68 -0.27 -1.75
N SER A 229 27.33 0.94 -2.07
CA SER A 229 27.23 1.41 -3.46
C SER A 229 28.60 1.51 -4.12
N LYS A 230 29.58 2.08 -3.41
CA LYS A 230 30.97 2.14 -3.89
C LYS A 230 31.51 0.73 -4.15
N LEU A 231 31.25 -0.25 -3.26
CA LEU A 231 31.66 -1.64 -3.47
C LEU A 231 31.06 -2.29 -4.72
N LEU A 232 29.88 -1.86 -5.16
CA LEU A 232 29.26 -2.35 -6.40
C LEU A 232 29.82 -1.68 -7.67
N GLU A 233 30.47 -0.54 -7.52
CA GLU A 233 31.05 0.27 -8.59
C GLU A 233 32.57 0.03 -8.78
N TYR A 234 33.15 -0.85 -7.96
CA TYR A 234 34.54 -1.27 -8.18
C TYR A 234 34.69 -1.76 -9.62
N ASP A 235 35.68 -1.22 -10.34
CA ASP A 235 35.81 -1.39 -11.76
C ASP A 235 35.99 -2.87 -12.14
N ARG A 236 35.25 -3.31 -13.17
CA ARG A 236 35.36 -4.65 -13.74
C ARG A 236 36.52 -4.78 -14.70
N SER A 237 37.69 -4.22 -14.39
CA SER A 237 38.85 -4.50 -15.19
C SER A 237 39.12 -6.01 -15.13
N PRO A 238 39.17 -6.74 -16.27
CA PRO A 238 39.46 -8.17 -16.29
C PRO A 238 40.81 -8.53 -15.67
N ASP A 239 41.66 -7.55 -15.49
CA ASP A 239 43.04 -7.71 -15.00
C ASP A 239 43.19 -7.46 -13.49
N ASP A 240 42.11 -7.10 -12.78
CA ASP A 240 42.13 -6.88 -11.32
C ASP A 240 41.14 -7.82 -10.58
N ASP A 241 41.62 -9.01 -10.28
CA ASP A 241 40.89 -10.06 -9.55
C ASP A 241 40.32 -9.55 -8.23
N THR A 242 40.99 -8.61 -7.56
CA THR A 242 40.58 -8.08 -6.25
C THR A 242 39.34 -7.22 -6.35
N ASN A 243 39.28 -6.34 -7.35
CA ASN A 243 38.11 -5.48 -7.59
C ASN A 243 36.88 -6.30 -7.97
N TYR A 244 37.07 -7.32 -8.82
CA TYR A 244 36.01 -8.25 -9.18
C TYR A 244 35.49 -9.02 -7.97
N GLN A 245 36.39 -9.50 -7.07
CA GLN A 245 36.01 -10.21 -5.84
C GLN A 245 35.22 -9.30 -4.89
N VAL A 246 35.64 -8.06 -4.68
CA VAL A 246 34.95 -7.07 -3.82
C VAL A 246 33.53 -6.81 -4.34
N GLN A 247 33.39 -6.57 -5.65
CA GLN A 247 32.09 -6.34 -6.27
C GLN A 247 31.18 -7.55 -6.14
N THR A 248 31.67 -8.75 -6.46
CA THR A 248 30.89 -10.00 -6.40
C THR A 248 30.48 -10.31 -4.97
N LEU A 249 31.35 -10.08 -3.99
CA LEU A 249 31.08 -10.24 -2.57
C LEU A 249 29.97 -9.29 -2.09
N ALA A 250 30.00 -8.03 -2.52
CA ALA A 250 28.97 -7.03 -2.21
C ALA A 250 27.62 -7.41 -2.85
N MET A 251 27.64 -7.84 -4.12
CA MET A 251 26.44 -8.35 -4.83
C MET A 251 25.84 -9.57 -4.12
N ALA A 252 26.68 -10.54 -3.74
CA ALA A 252 26.25 -11.76 -3.05
C ALA A 252 25.58 -11.42 -1.72
N ARG A 253 26.21 -10.56 -0.89
CA ARG A 253 25.61 -10.11 0.38
C ARG A 253 24.27 -9.42 0.18
N LEU A 254 24.16 -8.47 -0.74
CA LEU A 254 22.93 -7.73 -0.98
C LEU A 254 21.80 -8.62 -1.51
N SER A 255 22.12 -9.54 -2.44
CA SER A 255 21.15 -10.48 -2.99
C SER A 255 20.59 -11.43 -1.93
N HIS A 256 21.44 -11.97 -1.06
CA HIS A 256 21.04 -12.90 -0.01
C HIS A 256 20.40 -12.22 1.22
N LYS A 257 20.74 -10.96 1.49
CA LYS A 257 20.11 -10.18 2.56
C LYS A 257 18.67 -9.79 2.23
N SER A 258 18.34 -9.61 0.95
CA SER A 258 16.99 -9.31 0.49
C SER A 258 16.24 -10.60 0.16
N THR A 259 15.26 -10.98 0.98
CA THR A 259 14.35 -12.12 0.72
C THR A 259 12.98 -11.67 0.17
N ILE A 260 12.84 -10.40 -0.21
CA ILE A 260 11.55 -9.80 -0.56
C ILE A 260 10.93 -10.47 -1.80
N GLU A 261 11.72 -10.74 -2.85
CA GLU A 261 11.23 -11.34 -4.10
C GLU A 261 10.75 -12.77 -3.87
N GLU A 262 11.55 -13.59 -3.18
CA GLU A 262 11.20 -14.98 -2.83
C GLU A 262 9.96 -15.03 -1.95
N THR A 263 9.97 -14.22 -0.88
CA THR A 263 8.86 -14.18 0.08
C THR A 263 7.57 -13.74 -0.59
N ARG A 264 7.63 -12.78 -1.51
CA ARG A 264 6.47 -12.34 -2.29
C ARG A 264 5.97 -13.46 -3.20
N ALA A 265 6.84 -14.08 -4.02
CA ALA A 265 6.44 -15.18 -4.89
C ALA A 265 5.82 -16.35 -4.10
N GLN A 266 6.45 -16.76 -3.01
CA GLN A 266 5.92 -17.81 -2.11
C GLN A 266 4.56 -17.44 -1.52
N LYS A 267 4.38 -16.17 -1.12
CA LYS A 267 3.10 -15.68 -0.59
C LYS A 267 2.00 -15.66 -1.64
N PHE A 268 2.30 -15.20 -2.86
CA PHE A 268 1.36 -15.27 -3.98
C PHE A 268 0.91 -16.69 -4.25
N ILE A 269 1.87 -17.63 -4.40
CA ILE A 269 1.58 -19.05 -4.60
C ILE A 269 0.71 -19.58 -3.47
N LYS A 270 1.08 -19.30 -2.21
CA LYS A 270 0.33 -19.76 -1.04
C LYS A 270 -1.10 -19.24 -1.01
N ILE A 271 -1.31 -17.95 -1.31
CA ILE A 271 -2.64 -17.34 -1.30
C ILE A 271 -3.48 -17.88 -2.47
N ALA A 272 -2.91 -17.98 -3.67
CA ALA A 272 -3.58 -18.53 -4.84
C ALA A 272 -3.91 -20.03 -4.71
N SER A 273 -3.18 -20.76 -3.84
CA SER A 273 -3.44 -22.18 -3.56
C SER A 273 -4.42 -22.42 -2.41
N LEU A 274 -5.03 -21.37 -1.85
CA LEU A 274 -6.07 -21.54 -0.83
C LEU A 274 -7.27 -22.28 -1.44
N PRO A 275 -7.88 -23.24 -0.71
CA PRO A 275 -9.05 -23.98 -1.19
C PRO A 275 -10.26 -23.04 -1.23
N TRP A 276 -10.57 -22.54 -2.41
CA TRP A 276 -11.79 -21.79 -2.71
C TRP A 276 -12.90 -22.81 -2.99
N ASN A 277 -13.94 -22.81 -2.21
CA ASN A 277 -15.18 -23.47 -2.66
C ASN A 277 -15.71 -22.64 -3.81
N GLY A 278 -15.81 -23.22 -5.01
CA GLY A 278 -16.14 -22.54 -6.27
C GLY A 278 -17.49 -21.80 -6.36
N ALA A 279 -18.14 -21.58 -5.24
CA ALA A 279 -19.42 -20.91 -5.09
C ALA A 279 -19.35 -19.38 -5.26
N GLY A 280 -18.20 -18.73 -5.08
CA GLY A 280 -18.06 -17.27 -5.24
C GLY A 280 -18.06 -16.79 -6.71
N THR A 281 -17.89 -17.69 -7.68
CA THR A 281 -17.84 -17.35 -9.11
C THR A 281 -19.20 -17.41 -9.81
N ALA A 282 -20.20 -18.10 -9.23
CA ALA A 282 -21.50 -18.32 -9.86
C ALA A 282 -22.43 -17.08 -9.86
N GLN A 283 -22.25 -16.14 -8.95
CA GLN A 283 -23.11 -14.94 -8.89
C GLN A 283 -22.72 -13.81 -9.85
N ASN A 284 -21.51 -13.85 -10.42
CA ASN A 284 -21.11 -12.88 -11.45
C ASN A 284 -21.42 -13.35 -12.88
N CYS A 285 -21.85 -14.60 -13.05
CA CYS A 285 -22.34 -15.13 -14.32
C CYS A 285 -23.88 -15.12 -14.27
N ALA A 286 -24.51 -14.13 -14.87
CA ALA A 286 -25.95 -14.16 -15.18
C ALA A 286 -26.21 -15.28 -16.19
N GLY A 287 -26.36 -16.52 -15.73
CA GLY A 287 -26.64 -17.69 -16.58
C GLY A 287 -26.60 -19.00 -15.81
N THR A 288 -27.77 -19.58 -15.64
CA THR A 288 -28.19 -20.94 -15.27
C THR A 288 -27.19 -21.88 -14.57
N ALA A 289 -27.63 -22.45 -13.46
CA ALA A 289 -26.95 -23.36 -12.53
C ALA A 289 -26.35 -24.67 -13.14
N GLN A 290 -26.53 -24.95 -14.41
CA GLN A 290 -26.02 -26.15 -15.09
C GLN A 290 -24.56 -26.03 -15.57
N ASN A 291 -23.96 -24.84 -15.63
CA ASN A 291 -22.59 -24.63 -16.12
C ASN A 291 -21.51 -24.60 -15.03
N CYS A 292 -21.87 -24.74 -13.75
CA CYS A 292 -20.90 -24.55 -12.64
C CYS A 292 -19.93 -25.72 -12.43
N ALA A 293 -20.23 -26.93 -12.91
CA ALA A 293 -19.30 -28.07 -12.82
C ALA A 293 -18.18 -28.04 -13.89
N GLY A 294 -18.44 -27.40 -15.04
CA GLY A 294 -17.45 -27.16 -16.09
C GLY A 294 -16.42 -26.08 -15.72
N THR A 295 -16.85 -25.00 -15.08
CA THR A 295 -16.02 -23.84 -14.74
C THR A 295 -14.90 -24.14 -13.73
N ALA A 296 -15.10 -25.06 -12.79
CA ALA A 296 -14.04 -25.46 -11.85
C ALA A 296 -12.88 -26.21 -12.55
N ARG A 297 -13.12 -26.81 -13.70
CA ARG A 297 -12.14 -27.53 -14.52
C ARG A 297 -11.47 -26.60 -15.54
N GLU A 298 -12.21 -25.62 -16.07
CA GLU A 298 -11.69 -24.56 -16.93
C GLU A 298 -10.84 -23.52 -16.18
N LEU A 299 -11.14 -23.25 -14.90
CA LEU A 299 -10.35 -22.37 -14.03
C LEU A 299 -8.92 -22.91 -13.79
N ARG A 300 -8.68 -24.21 -13.99
CA ARG A 300 -7.31 -24.76 -13.96
C ARG A 300 -6.45 -24.34 -15.16
N GLY A 301 -7.08 -23.89 -16.25
CA GLY A 301 -6.38 -23.37 -17.43
C GLY A 301 -6.13 -21.84 -17.42
N ASN A 302 -6.88 -21.08 -16.62
CA ASN A 302 -6.90 -19.59 -16.67
C ASN A 302 -6.38 -18.91 -15.39
N GLY A 303 -5.58 -19.58 -14.58
CA GLY A 303 -5.05 -19.06 -13.33
C GLY A 303 -5.95 -19.30 -12.11
N ALA A 304 -5.38 -19.13 -10.92
CA ALA A 304 -6.07 -19.30 -9.64
C ALA A 304 -6.57 -17.94 -9.11
N LEU A 305 -7.76 -17.92 -8.49
CA LEU A 305 -8.29 -16.71 -7.84
C LEU A 305 -7.29 -16.15 -6.83
N LEU A 306 -7.10 -14.83 -6.87
CA LEU A 306 -6.16 -14.12 -6.02
C LEU A 306 -6.87 -13.01 -5.24
N PRO A 307 -7.14 -13.17 -3.94
CA PRO A 307 -7.64 -12.09 -3.10
C PRO A 307 -6.61 -11.00 -2.88
N VAL A 308 -7.05 -9.76 -3.00
CA VAL A 308 -6.22 -8.57 -2.75
C VAL A 308 -6.54 -8.02 -1.37
N ALA A 309 -5.77 -8.45 -0.37
CA ALA A 309 -5.95 -7.99 1.01
C ALA A 309 -5.26 -6.64 1.22
N LEU A 310 -6.06 -5.61 1.40
CA LEU A 310 -5.63 -4.25 1.72
C LEU A 310 -6.15 -3.85 3.10
N ARG A 311 -5.30 -3.15 3.85
CA ARG A 311 -5.61 -2.59 5.16
C ARG A 311 -6.16 -1.18 4.99
N TYR A 312 -7.39 -0.96 5.43
CA TYR A 312 -7.96 0.36 5.56
C TYR A 312 -7.28 1.14 6.72
N GLY A 313 -6.93 2.40 6.48
CA GLY A 313 -6.24 3.21 7.49
C GLY A 313 -4.85 2.65 7.87
N GLY A 314 -4.14 2.03 6.93
CA GLY A 314 -2.85 1.40 7.17
C GLY A 314 -1.68 2.37 7.33
N ALA A 315 -1.80 3.61 6.84
CA ALA A 315 -0.83 4.68 6.99
C ALA A 315 -1.42 5.88 7.73
N HIS A 316 -0.58 6.70 8.36
CA HIS A 316 -0.96 7.93 9.06
C HIS A 316 -1.79 8.88 8.17
N THR A 317 -1.48 8.95 6.89
CA THR A 317 -2.18 9.78 5.88
C THR A 317 -3.48 9.14 5.35
N GLY A 318 -3.95 8.05 5.96
CA GLY A 318 -5.15 7.32 5.54
C GLY A 318 -4.97 6.44 4.29
N ARG A 319 -3.77 6.39 3.70
CA ARG A 319 -3.47 5.49 2.59
C ARG A 319 -3.64 4.03 2.98
N LEU A 320 -4.06 3.22 2.03
CA LEU A 320 -4.15 1.77 2.21
C LEU A 320 -2.74 1.16 2.31
N SER A 321 -2.62 0.04 2.97
CA SER A 321 -1.38 -0.75 3.00
C SER A 321 -1.68 -2.23 2.75
N GLY A 322 -0.66 -3.01 2.37
CA GLY A 322 -0.82 -4.46 2.18
C GLY A 322 -1.13 -5.17 3.50
N GLU A 323 -1.97 -6.20 3.42
CA GLU A 323 -2.32 -7.09 4.53
C GLU A 323 -1.87 -8.53 4.21
N TRP A 324 -2.05 -9.49 5.12
CA TRP A 324 -1.64 -10.90 5.01
C TRP A 324 -0.15 -11.12 4.70
N GLY A 325 0.68 -10.11 4.98
CA GLY A 325 2.13 -10.16 4.69
C GLY A 325 2.46 -10.09 3.21
N LEU A 326 1.54 -9.64 2.36
CA LEU A 326 1.74 -9.40 0.93
C LEU A 326 1.34 -7.97 0.57
N ASN A 327 2.32 -7.16 0.17
CA ASN A 327 2.05 -5.81 -0.32
C ASN A 327 2.09 -5.78 -1.85
N MET A 328 0.92 -5.84 -2.48
CA MET A 328 0.76 -5.78 -3.93
C MET A 328 0.93 -4.36 -4.51
N GLN A 329 0.89 -3.33 -3.67
CA GLN A 329 1.04 -1.93 -4.10
C GLN A 329 2.48 -1.60 -4.54
N ASN A 330 3.47 -2.38 -4.10
CA ASN A 330 4.90 -2.16 -4.35
C ASN A 330 5.54 -3.29 -5.16
N LEU A 331 4.86 -3.78 -6.21
CA LEU A 331 5.43 -4.80 -7.10
C LEU A 331 6.50 -4.18 -8.02
N PRO A 332 7.63 -4.86 -8.24
CA PRO A 332 8.69 -4.39 -9.13
C PRO A 332 8.16 -4.10 -10.54
N ARG A 333 8.64 -3.01 -11.14
CA ARG A 333 8.30 -2.65 -12.54
C ARG A 333 9.27 -3.25 -13.56
N ASP A 334 10.48 -3.59 -13.14
CA ASP A 334 11.51 -4.16 -13.99
C ASP A 334 11.18 -5.63 -14.33
N LYS A 335 10.74 -5.85 -15.57
CA LYS A 335 10.35 -7.17 -16.09
C LYS A 335 11.52 -8.15 -16.15
N ALA A 336 12.74 -7.67 -16.33
CA ALA A 336 13.93 -8.51 -16.36
C ALA A 336 14.28 -9.06 -14.97
N LYS A 337 13.85 -8.37 -13.91
CA LYS A 337 14.12 -8.76 -12.52
C LYS A 337 12.97 -9.53 -11.87
N SER A 338 11.71 -9.30 -12.30
CA SER A 338 10.56 -9.93 -11.64
C SER A 338 9.35 -10.03 -12.56
N LYS A 339 8.78 -11.22 -12.65
CA LYS A 339 7.55 -11.52 -13.40
C LYS A 339 6.28 -11.35 -12.55
N LEU A 340 6.38 -10.80 -11.34
CA LEU A 340 5.24 -10.72 -10.40
C LEU A 340 4.06 -9.92 -10.93
N ARG A 341 4.28 -8.87 -11.74
CA ARG A 341 3.20 -8.11 -12.37
C ARG A 341 2.54 -8.88 -13.51
N GLU A 342 3.33 -9.60 -14.30
CA GLU A 342 2.83 -10.41 -15.41
C GLU A 342 1.97 -11.57 -14.92
N ALA A 343 2.26 -12.08 -13.71
CA ALA A 343 1.50 -13.15 -13.08
C ALA A 343 0.12 -12.72 -12.52
N LEU A 344 -0.22 -11.42 -12.55
CA LEU A 344 -1.56 -10.93 -12.21
C LEU A 344 -2.41 -10.83 -13.47
N LEU A 345 -3.36 -11.76 -13.63
CA LEU A 345 -4.12 -11.99 -14.85
C LEU A 345 -5.55 -11.45 -14.77
N ALA A 346 -6.04 -10.98 -15.89
CA ALA A 346 -7.47 -10.87 -16.11
C ALA A 346 -8.04 -12.29 -16.39
N PRO A 347 -9.25 -12.62 -15.89
CA PRO A 347 -9.96 -13.85 -16.26
C PRO A 347 -10.24 -13.91 -17.76
N SER A 348 -10.47 -15.12 -18.29
CA SER A 348 -10.91 -15.29 -19.68
C SER A 348 -12.18 -14.49 -19.97
N GLY A 349 -12.25 -13.85 -21.13
CA GLY A 349 -13.35 -12.97 -21.51
C GLY A 349 -13.31 -11.57 -20.88
N GLN A 350 -12.29 -11.27 -20.07
CA GLN A 350 -12.11 -9.95 -19.45
C GLN A 350 -10.76 -9.33 -19.82
N THR A 351 -10.73 -8.01 -19.75
CA THR A 351 -9.52 -7.19 -19.92
C THR A 351 -9.25 -6.43 -18.62
N MET A 352 -7.99 -6.38 -18.22
CA MET A 352 -7.53 -5.53 -17.13
C MET A 352 -7.36 -4.10 -17.63
N ILE A 353 -7.87 -3.14 -16.87
CA ILE A 353 -7.64 -1.71 -17.08
C ILE A 353 -6.93 -1.15 -15.86
N THR A 354 -5.82 -0.45 -16.08
CA THR A 354 -5.13 0.35 -15.06
C THR A 354 -5.37 1.82 -15.31
N ALA A 355 -5.63 2.58 -14.26
CA ALA A 355 -5.84 4.02 -14.32
C ALA A 355 -5.08 4.70 -13.18
N ASP A 356 -4.07 5.51 -13.54
CA ASP A 356 -3.13 6.16 -12.62
C ASP A 356 -3.30 7.68 -12.70
N LEU A 357 -3.57 8.35 -11.58
CA LEU A 357 -3.62 9.82 -11.55
C LEU A 357 -2.23 10.42 -11.76
N ALA A 358 -2.03 11.05 -12.90
CA ALA A 358 -0.74 11.62 -13.28
C ALA A 358 -0.30 12.71 -12.30
N GLN A 359 0.84 12.52 -11.64
CA GLN A 359 1.50 13.49 -10.74
C GLN A 359 0.57 14.09 -9.67
N ILE A 360 -0.37 13.34 -9.14
CA ILE A 360 -1.42 13.88 -8.27
C ILE A 360 -0.86 14.67 -7.07
N GLU A 361 0.21 14.20 -6.43
CA GLU A 361 0.81 14.89 -5.29
C GLU A 361 1.39 16.25 -5.70
N ALA A 362 2.10 16.34 -6.83
CA ALA A 362 2.67 17.59 -7.32
C ALA A 362 1.57 18.60 -7.71
N ARG A 363 0.47 18.12 -8.30
CA ARG A 363 -0.70 18.94 -8.64
C ARG A 363 -1.40 19.48 -7.39
N ILE A 364 -1.57 18.65 -6.37
CA ILE A 364 -2.14 19.08 -5.09
C ILE A 364 -1.22 20.08 -4.40
N VAL A 365 0.10 19.85 -4.36
CA VAL A 365 1.07 20.81 -3.79
C VAL A 365 0.95 22.17 -4.50
N ALA A 366 0.90 22.18 -5.83
CA ALA A 366 0.76 23.42 -6.60
C ALA A 366 -0.50 24.21 -6.20
N VAL A 367 -1.65 23.53 -6.13
CA VAL A 367 -2.94 24.18 -5.79
C VAL A 367 -2.99 24.61 -4.33
N VAL A 368 -2.63 23.74 -3.40
CA VAL A 368 -2.67 24.04 -1.95
C VAL A 368 -1.70 25.16 -1.58
N CYS A 369 -0.54 25.23 -2.24
CA CYS A 369 0.43 26.30 -2.04
C CYS A 369 0.11 27.58 -2.83
N GLY A 370 -0.78 27.50 -3.84
CA GLY A 370 -1.09 28.64 -4.71
C GLY A 370 0.02 28.98 -5.71
N GLN A 371 0.76 27.97 -6.20
CA GLN A 371 1.83 28.16 -7.20
C GLN A 371 1.23 28.20 -8.60
N ALA A 372 0.85 29.40 -9.05
CA ALA A 372 0.01 29.65 -10.24
C ALA A 372 0.64 29.11 -11.55
N ASP A 373 1.92 29.40 -11.80
CA ASP A 373 2.64 28.95 -13.01
C ASP A 373 2.69 27.42 -13.13
N LEU A 374 2.88 26.73 -12.00
CA LEU A 374 2.88 25.27 -11.97
C LEU A 374 1.47 24.70 -12.19
N ILE A 375 0.43 25.37 -11.67
CA ILE A 375 -0.97 25.00 -11.92
C ILE A 375 -1.31 25.13 -13.41
N GLU A 376 -0.90 26.23 -14.04
CA GLU A 376 -1.11 26.47 -15.47
C GLU A 376 -0.39 25.42 -16.32
N SER A 377 0.89 25.15 -16.05
CA SER A 377 1.64 24.11 -16.75
C SER A 377 0.96 22.75 -16.67
N PHE A 378 0.40 22.37 -15.50
CA PHE A 378 -0.38 21.14 -15.38
C PHE A 378 -1.70 21.18 -16.13
N ARG A 379 -2.37 22.33 -16.20
CA ARG A 379 -3.64 22.50 -16.92
C ARG A 379 -3.44 22.39 -18.42
N ASP A 380 -2.35 22.94 -18.92
CA ASP A 380 -1.99 22.92 -20.33
C ASP A 380 -1.38 21.59 -20.77
N GLY A 381 -1.24 20.63 -19.85
CA GLY A 381 -0.71 19.29 -20.14
C GLY A 381 0.79 19.28 -20.44
N GLU A 382 1.52 20.27 -20.00
CA GLU A 382 2.95 20.38 -20.26
C GLU A 382 3.78 19.38 -19.45
N ASP A 383 4.94 19.01 -19.96
CA ASP A 383 5.90 18.17 -19.25
C ASP A 383 6.68 19.01 -18.21
N VAL A 384 6.08 19.23 -17.06
CA VAL A 384 6.66 20.00 -15.94
C VAL A 384 8.04 19.51 -15.52
N TYR A 385 8.33 18.23 -15.73
CA TYR A 385 9.63 17.64 -15.43
C TYR A 385 10.69 18.13 -16.42
N ALA A 386 10.35 18.11 -17.72
CA ALA A 386 11.23 18.61 -18.78
C ALA A 386 11.39 20.13 -18.69
N GLN A 387 10.33 20.86 -18.38
CA GLN A 387 10.38 22.32 -18.16
C GLN A 387 11.32 22.68 -17.01
N PHE A 388 11.15 22.03 -15.85
CA PHE A 388 12.03 22.29 -14.71
C PHE A 388 13.49 21.93 -15.02
N ALA A 389 13.74 20.78 -15.65
CA ALA A 389 15.09 20.41 -16.10
C ALA A 389 15.67 21.43 -17.06
N SER A 390 14.86 21.99 -17.99
CA SER A 390 15.31 23.04 -18.91
C SER A 390 15.79 24.29 -18.17
N ARG A 391 15.18 24.64 -17.04
CA ARG A 391 15.63 25.77 -16.18
C ARG A 391 16.93 25.44 -15.43
N VAL A 392 17.12 24.18 -15.02
CA VAL A 392 18.35 23.75 -14.32
C VAL A 392 19.55 23.73 -15.28
N PHE A 393 19.36 23.25 -16.51
CA PHE A 393 20.43 23.05 -17.47
C PHE A 393 20.59 24.20 -18.48
N ASP A 394 19.78 25.26 -18.34
CA ASP A 394 19.74 26.44 -19.23
C ASP A 394 19.68 26.06 -20.74
N ARG A 395 18.93 25.01 -21.05
CA ARG A 395 18.69 24.52 -22.41
C ARG A 395 17.39 23.77 -22.51
N ARG A 396 16.86 23.65 -23.73
CA ARG A 396 15.65 22.85 -23.96
C ARG A 396 15.90 21.37 -23.63
N VAL A 397 15.14 20.84 -22.67
CA VAL A 397 15.12 19.43 -22.30
C VAL A 397 13.81 18.80 -22.75
N THR A 398 13.89 17.62 -23.38
CA THR A 398 12.71 16.85 -23.80
C THR A 398 12.78 15.41 -23.28
N LYS A 399 11.63 14.74 -23.21
CA LYS A 399 11.59 13.33 -22.81
C LYS A 399 12.36 12.43 -23.77
N LYS A 400 12.39 12.79 -25.07
CA LYS A 400 13.01 12.01 -26.14
C LYS A 400 14.52 12.20 -26.20
N ASP A 401 14.97 13.44 -26.17
CA ASP A 401 16.36 13.78 -26.47
C ASP A 401 17.24 13.84 -25.22
N ASN A 402 16.63 14.14 -24.06
CA ASN A 402 17.33 14.36 -22.79
C ASN A 402 16.69 13.58 -21.64
N PRO A 403 16.57 12.24 -21.72
CA PRO A 403 15.86 11.43 -20.73
C PRO A 403 16.50 11.49 -19.33
N HIS A 404 17.82 11.67 -19.25
CA HIS A 404 18.57 11.73 -17.99
C HIS A 404 18.32 13.04 -17.24
N GLU A 405 18.40 14.18 -17.93
CA GLU A 405 18.10 15.49 -17.34
C GLU A 405 16.62 15.59 -16.97
N ARG A 406 15.73 15.05 -17.80
CA ARG A 406 14.32 14.98 -17.46
C ARG A 406 14.06 14.09 -16.23
N PHE A 407 14.84 13.02 -16.04
CA PHE A 407 14.79 12.18 -14.84
C PHE A 407 15.16 12.99 -13.58
N LEU A 408 16.19 13.86 -13.67
CA LEU A 408 16.56 14.80 -12.61
C LEU A 408 15.41 15.75 -12.30
N GLY A 409 14.80 16.33 -13.32
CA GLY A 409 13.62 17.19 -13.18
C GLY A 409 12.44 16.48 -12.51
N LYS A 410 12.17 15.23 -12.89
CA LYS A 410 11.14 14.40 -12.27
C LYS A 410 11.40 14.19 -10.78
N THR A 411 12.63 13.83 -10.43
CA THR A 411 13.02 13.56 -9.05
C THR A 411 12.96 14.85 -8.21
N ALA A 412 13.31 16.00 -8.80
CA ALA A 412 13.21 17.30 -8.17
C ALA A 412 11.76 17.70 -7.87
N ILE A 413 10.87 17.68 -8.86
CA ILE A 413 9.46 18.05 -8.70
C ILE A 413 8.77 17.18 -7.64
N LEU A 414 9.05 15.88 -7.62
CA LEU A 414 8.44 14.95 -6.68
C LEU A 414 9.06 14.98 -5.27
N GLY A 415 10.33 15.37 -5.14
CA GLY A 415 11.05 15.31 -3.86
C GLY A 415 11.22 16.66 -3.17
N LEU A 416 11.50 17.73 -3.92
CA LEU A 416 11.85 19.02 -3.34
C LEU A 416 10.64 19.76 -2.77
N GLY A 417 9.41 19.41 -3.15
CA GLY A 417 8.17 19.97 -2.61
C GLY A 417 8.01 19.80 -1.09
N TYR A 418 8.78 18.91 -0.49
CA TYR A 418 8.68 18.56 0.93
C TYR A 418 9.92 18.90 1.76
N GLY A 419 10.65 19.95 1.34
CA GLY A 419 11.75 20.52 2.14
C GLY A 419 13.05 19.73 2.09
N CYS A 420 13.23 18.86 1.11
CA CYS A 420 14.46 18.10 0.91
C CYS A 420 15.67 19.04 0.71
N GLY A 421 16.76 18.83 1.46
CA GLY A 421 18.03 19.51 1.26
C GLY A 421 18.84 18.88 0.11
N HIS A 422 19.94 19.55 -0.28
CA HIS A 422 20.77 19.11 -1.42
C HIS A 422 21.43 17.76 -1.19
N ASP A 423 21.97 17.46 0.00
CA ASP A 423 22.58 16.16 0.31
C ASP A 423 21.58 15.01 0.13
N ARG A 424 20.38 15.19 0.69
CA ARG A 424 19.33 14.19 0.58
C ARG A 424 18.81 14.06 -0.85
N TYR A 425 18.71 15.16 -1.57
CA TYR A 425 18.35 15.16 -3.00
C TYR A 425 19.40 14.41 -3.82
N PHE A 426 20.68 14.68 -3.58
CA PHE A 426 21.79 13.97 -4.23
C PHE A 426 21.70 12.45 -4.00
N GLN A 427 21.57 12.03 -2.74
CA GLN A 427 21.42 10.62 -2.38
C GLN A 427 20.17 9.97 -3.01
N MET A 428 19.06 10.70 -3.05
CA MET A 428 17.80 10.20 -3.64
C MET A 428 17.95 9.99 -5.14
N VAL A 429 18.49 10.96 -5.85
CA VAL A 429 18.71 10.90 -7.30
C VAL A 429 19.67 9.75 -7.65
N THR A 430 20.84 9.69 -7.03
CA THR A 430 21.84 8.65 -7.29
C THR A 430 21.30 7.25 -7.00
N THR A 431 20.55 7.09 -5.90
CA THR A 431 19.92 5.80 -5.57
C THR A 431 18.86 5.39 -6.60
N GLN A 432 18.00 6.31 -7.02
CA GLN A 432 16.95 6.03 -8.01
C GLN A 432 17.52 5.78 -9.41
N ALA A 433 18.53 6.55 -9.82
CA ALA A 433 19.21 6.37 -11.10
C ALA A 433 19.85 4.98 -11.19
N ARG A 434 20.57 4.56 -10.13
CA ARG A 434 21.15 3.22 -10.05
C ARG A 434 20.10 2.12 -10.13
N GLN A 435 18.98 2.27 -9.42
CA GLN A 435 17.88 1.30 -9.47
C GLN A 435 17.26 1.19 -10.87
N ALA A 436 17.24 2.29 -11.60
CA ALA A 436 16.73 2.38 -12.97
C ALA A 436 17.77 2.03 -14.06
N GLY A 437 19.04 1.78 -13.68
CA GLY A 437 20.12 1.54 -14.64
C GLY A 437 20.49 2.78 -15.46
N ILE A 438 20.27 3.99 -14.91
CA ILE A 438 20.58 5.28 -15.55
C ILE A 438 21.95 5.74 -15.09
N SER A 439 22.89 5.98 -16.05
CA SER A 439 24.14 6.66 -15.76
C SER A 439 23.91 8.18 -15.71
N LEU A 440 24.43 8.79 -14.65
CA LEU A 440 24.39 10.25 -14.46
C LEU A 440 25.78 10.87 -14.49
N GLU A 441 26.78 10.11 -14.95
CA GLU A 441 28.16 10.55 -15.07
C GLU A 441 28.27 11.78 -15.99
N GLY A 442 28.99 12.79 -15.54
CA GLY A 442 29.14 14.06 -16.26
C GLY A 442 27.88 14.94 -16.29
N ILE A 443 26.73 14.47 -15.73
CA ILE A 443 25.46 15.20 -15.74
C ILE A 443 25.07 15.69 -14.34
N PHE A 444 25.39 14.90 -13.30
CA PHE A 444 24.89 15.14 -11.96
C PHE A 444 25.93 14.83 -10.87
N ASP A 445 26.27 15.84 -10.11
CA ASP A 445 27.13 15.80 -8.94
C ASP A 445 26.50 16.58 -7.76
N GLU A 446 27.21 16.71 -6.64
CA GLU A 446 26.75 17.45 -5.47
C GLU A 446 26.50 18.94 -5.75
N ARG A 447 27.28 19.57 -6.63
CA ARG A 447 27.12 20.97 -7.03
C ARG A 447 25.85 21.17 -7.84
N VAL A 448 25.60 20.25 -8.79
CA VAL A 448 24.34 20.27 -9.58
C VAL A 448 23.15 20.02 -8.67
N ALA A 449 23.29 19.16 -7.65
CA ALA A 449 22.22 18.93 -6.67
C ALA A 449 21.91 20.20 -5.86
N GLU A 450 22.92 20.90 -5.35
CA GLU A 450 22.77 22.17 -4.62
C GLU A 450 22.12 23.23 -5.49
N TYR A 451 22.62 23.41 -6.72
CA TYR A 451 22.08 24.34 -7.69
C TYR A 451 20.61 24.03 -8.00
N THR A 452 20.28 22.76 -8.25
CA THR A 452 18.91 22.32 -8.54
C THR A 452 17.94 22.66 -7.42
N VAL A 453 18.33 22.44 -6.16
CA VAL A 453 17.53 22.81 -4.99
C VAL A 453 17.33 24.33 -4.92
N GLY A 454 18.38 25.11 -5.22
CA GLY A 454 18.30 26.58 -5.28
C GLY A 454 17.34 27.06 -6.37
N VAL A 455 17.45 26.50 -7.58
CA VAL A 455 16.54 26.82 -8.70
C VAL A 455 15.09 26.48 -8.35
N TYR A 456 14.83 25.30 -7.76
CA TYR A 456 13.48 24.89 -7.35
C TYR A 456 12.83 25.92 -6.40
N ARG A 457 13.54 26.29 -5.34
CA ARG A 457 13.03 27.22 -4.32
C ARG A 457 12.82 28.63 -4.84
N LYS A 458 13.62 29.04 -5.82
CA LYS A 458 13.50 30.36 -6.49
C LYS A 458 12.36 30.36 -7.49
N LEU A 459 12.19 29.28 -8.25
CA LEU A 459 11.16 29.16 -9.29
C LEU A 459 9.76 28.98 -8.68
N TYR A 460 9.65 28.21 -7.59
CA TYR A 460 8.37 27.89 -6.94
C TYR A 460 8.28 28.46 -5.52
N PRO A 461 8.31 29.81 -5.35
CA PRO A 461 8.45 30.44 -4.03
C PRO A 461 7.24 30.23 -3.11
N ALA A 462 6.04 29.97 -3.66
CA ALA A 462 4.85 29.72 -2.86
C ALA A 462 4.97 28.44 -2.01
N ILE A 463 5.73 27.43 -2.49
CA ILE A 463 5.92 26.17 -1.78
C ILE A 463 6.75 26.37 -0.49
N PRO A 464 7.97 26.97 -0.52
CA PRO A 464 8.69 27.30 0.72
C PRO A 464 7.95 28.29 1.64
N GLN A 465 7.12 29.18 1.11
CA GLN A 465 6.26 30.05 1.92
C GLN A 465 5.21 29.22 2.68
N ALA A 466 4.63 28.21 2.02
CA ALA A 466 3.72 27.26 2.64
C ALA A 466 4.38 26.50 3.80
N TRP A 467 5.63 26.04 3.65
CA TRP A 467 6.35 25.37 4.75
C TRP A 467 6.48 26.29 5.97
N ARG A 468 6.91 27.55 5.76
CA ARG A 468 7.04 28.54 6.85
C ARG A 468 5.70 28.86 7.53
N ARG A 469 4.60 28.88 6.76
CA ARG A 469 3.26 29.04 7.32
C ARG A 469 2.87 27.83 8.19
N LEU A 470 3.14 26.63 7.73
CA LEU A 470 2.88 25.39 8.47
C LEU A 470 3.77 25.24 9.69
N ASP A 471 5.03 25.72 9.65
CA ASP A 471 5.91 25.74 10.84
C ASP A 471 5.30 26.59 11.96
N ARG A 472 4.65 27.70 11.63
CA ARG A 472 3.95 28.53 12.63
C ARG A 472 2.73 27.82 13.22
N TYR A 473 1.98 27.08 12.41
CA TYR A 473 0.83 26.31 12.91
C TYR A 473 1.25 25.08 13.72
N LEU A 474 2.44 24.57 13.50
CA LEU A 474 2.94 23.35 14.15
C LEU A 474 2.96 23.47 15.68
N ALA A 475 3.39 24.59 16.22
CA ALA A 475 3.40 24.83 17.66
C ALA A 475 2.01 24.70 18.27
N ASP A 476 0.99 25.24 17.60
CA ASP A 476 -0.40 25.20 18.05
C ASP A 476 -1.02 23.81 17.87
N VAL A 477 -0.68 23.11 16.76
CA VAL A 477 -1.12 21.71 16.53
C VAL A 477 -0.58 20.77 17.61
N ILE A 478 0.69 20.94 18.03
CA ILE A 478 1.33 20.03 19.00
C ILE A 478 1.00 20.40 20.45
N ASN A 479 0.97 21.68 20.80
CA ASN A 479 0.99 22.15 22.18
C ASN A 479 -0.37 22.66 22.73
N SER A 480 -1.32 23.01 21.86
CA SER A 480 -2.61 23.49 22.31
C SER A 480 -3.40 22.40 23.07
N THR A 481 -4.09 22.81 24.14
CA THR A 481 -5.00 21.94 24.89
C THR A 481 -6.47 22.16 24.51
N ASN A 482 -6.74 23.21 23.71
CA ASN A 482 -8.10 23.58 23.31
C ASN A 482 -8.52 22.85 22.04
N ASP A 483 -9.67 22.18 22.06
CA ASP A 483 -10.25 21.47 20.90
C ASP A 483 -10.92 22.44 19.89
N THR A 484 -10.60 23.73 19.97
CA THR A 484 -11.10 24.75 19.05
C THR A 484 -10.25 24.83 17.79
N GLN A 485 -10.92 25.08 16.66
CA GLN A 485 -10.23 25.37 15.41
C GLN A 485 -9.53 26.72 15.51
N PHE A 486 -8.20 26.76 15.30
CA PHE A 486 -7.40 27.98 15.38
C PHE A 486 -6.98 28.53 14.02
N ALA A 487 -6.96 27.68 12.98
CA ALA A 487 -6.62 28.10 11.62
C ALA A 487 -7.38 27.31 10.57
N LYS A 488 -7.54 27.92 9.41
CA LYS A 488 -8.08 27.31 8.19
C LYS A 488 -7.13 27.59 7.04
N TRP A 489 -6.85 26.54 6.29
CA TRP A 489 -6.13 26.64 5.02
C TRP A 489 -6.79 25.68 4.04
N ASP A 490 -7.69 26.20 3.22
CA ASP A 490 -8.46 25.37 2.31
C ASP A 490 -7.58 24.39 1.54
N PRO A 491 -7.93 23.10 1.54
CA PRO A 491 -9.18 22.52 2.03
C PRO A 491 -9.12 21.91 3.45
N VAL A 492 -8.12 22.25 4.26
CA VAL A 492 -7.90 21.65 5.59
C VAL A 492 -8.14 22.65 6.74
N THR A 493 -8.44 22.12 7.92
CA THR A 493 -8.62 22.89 9.16
C THR A 493 -7.64 22.42 10.23
N PHE A 494 -7.17 23.32 11.08
CA PHE A 494 -6.19 23.04 12.12
C PHE A 494 -6.84 23.15 13.50
N LYS A 495 -6.66 22.10 14.30
CA LYS A 495 -7.06 22.04 15.70
C LYS A 495 -5.91 21.49 16.53
N SER A 496 -6.01 21.57 17.85
CA SER A 496 -5.07 20.91 18.74
C SER A 496 -4.93 19.42 18.43
N GLY A 497 -3.72 18.94 18.26
CA GLY A 497 -3.40 17.52 17.99
C GLY A 497 -3.91 16.98 16.66
N GLN A 498 -4.53 17.78 15.78
CA GLN A 498 -5.16 17.25 14.57
C GLN A 498 -5.34 18.24 13.43
N ILE A 499 -5.34 17.70 12.21
CA ILE A 499 -5.69 18.42 10.99
C ILE A 499 -6.94 17.79 10.40
N GLY A 500 -8.03 18.56 10.29
CA GLY A 500 -9.28 18.12 9.68
C GLY A 500 -9.18 18.10 8.16
N LEU A 501 -9.69 17.04 7.55
CA LEU A 501 -9.67 16.77 6.12
C LEU A 501 -11.07 16.94 5.49
N PRO A 502 -11.17 17.15 4.16
CA PRO A 502 -12.45 17.36 3.48
C PRO A 502 -13.45 16.19 3.61
N ASN A 503 -12.97 14.96 3.73
CA ASN A 503 -13.78 13.75 3.96
C ASN A 503 -14.23 13.57 5.41
N LYS A 504 -14.07 14.59 6.27
CA LYS A 504 -14.37 14.59 7.71
C LYS A 504 -13.49 13.64 8.54
N MET A 505 -12.41 13.11 7.96
CA MET A 505 -11.36 12.41 8.71
C MET A 505 -10.33 13.40 9.24
N THR A 506 -9.41 12.92 10.07
CA THR A 506 -8.38 13.76 10.68
C THR A 506 -7.00 13.11 10.61
N LEU A 507 -5.97 13.91 10.35
CA LEU A 507 -4.58 13.55 10.65
C LEU A 507 -4.32 13.90 12.12
N ARG A 508 -3.77 12.97 12.89
CA ARG A 508 -3.55 13.11 14.34
C ARG A 508 -2.07 13.19 14.64
N TYR A 509 -1.69 14.09 15.55
CA TYR A 509 -0.32 14.31 15.96
C TYR A 509 -0.21 14.26 17.47
N GLU A 510 0.81 13.54 17.99
CA GLU A 510 1.06 13.47 19.42
C GLU A 510 2.03 14.57 19.86
N ARG A 511 1.94 15.02 21.13
CA ARG A 511 2.76 16.11 21.71
C ARG A 511 4.27 15.88 21.61
N ASN A 512 4.72 14.65 21.46
CA ASN A 512 6.15 14.26 21.45
C ASN A 512 6.67 13.90 20.06
N ASP A 513 5.99 14.26 18.99
CA ASP A 513 6.47 13.98 17.62
C ASP A 513 7.57 14.97 17.21
N VAL A 514 8.79 14.71 17.71
CA VAL A 514 9.99 15.57 17.57
C VAL A 514 10.48 15.73 16.13
N ARG A 515 9.87 15.04 15.17
CA ARG A 515 10.31 15.03 13.76
C ARG A 515 9.39 15.81 12.82
N LEU A 516 8.42 16.53 13.36
CA LEU A 516 7.51 17.33 12.55
C LEU A 516 8.12 18.71 12.25
N TYR A 517 7.94 19.14 11.03
CA TYR A 517 8.27 20.47 10.52
C TYR A 517 7.29 20.81 9.38
N GLY A 518 7.18 22.07 9.01
CA GLY A 518 6.14 22.54 8.09
C GLY A 518 6.09 21.80 6.75
N ALA A 519 7.24 21.49 6.16
CA ALA A 519 7.28 20.74 4.92
C ALA A 519 6.82 19.27 5.11
N LYS A 520 7.03 18.68 6.30
CA LYS A 520 6.50 17.34 6.61
C LYS A 520 4.99 17.35 6.84
N LEU A 521 4.45 18.44 7.40
CA LEU A 521 3.01 18.63 7.46
C LEU A 521 2.41 18.75 6.06
N LEU A 522 3.05 19.52 5.16
CA LEU A 522 2.60 19.63 3.77
C LEU A 522 2.59 18.27 3.07
N GLU A 523 3.63 17.46 3.25
CA GLU A 523 3.68 16.07 2.71
C GLU A 523 2.49 15.25 3.20
N ASN A 524 2.22 15.25 4.51
CA ASN A 524 1.13 14.48 5.09
C ASN A 524 -0.25 14.96 4.58
N ILE A 525 -0.46 16.26 4.51
CA ILE A 525 -1.68 16.88 3.95
C ILE A 525 -1.84 16.46 2.48
N THR A 526 -0.80 16.63 1.67
CA THR A 526 -0.83 16.28 0.24
C THR A 526 -1.16 14.82 0.02
N GLN A 527 -0.51 13.92 0.75
CA GLN A 527 -0.77 12.48 0.66
C GLN A 527 -2.19 12.10 1.07
N ALA A 528 -2.73 12.74 2.12
CA ALA A 528 -4.10 12.52 2.55
C ALA A 528 -5.12 13.01 1.51
N LEU A 529 -4.90 14.21 0.95
CA LEU A 529 -5.76 14.78 -0.10
C LEU A 529 -5.72 13.94 -1.38
N ALA A 530 -4.54 13.48 -1.81
CA ALA A 530 -4.39 12.57 -2.96
C ALA A 530 -5.19 11.29 -2.75
N ARG A 531 -5.09 10.68 -1.57
CA ARG A 531 -5.88 9.50 -1.22
C ARG A 531 -7.39 9.78 -1.28
N ILE A 532 -7.85 10.94 -0.82
CA ILE A 532 -9.27 11.30 -0.87
C ILE A 532 -9.75 11.41 -2.32
N VAL A 533 -9.00 12.07 -3.20
CA VAL A 533 -9.34 12.18 -4.63
C VAL A 533 -9.50 10.79 -5.26
N VAL A 534 -8.51 9.91 -5.08
CA VAL A 534 -8.54 8.54 -5.63
C VAL A 534 -9.73 7.74 -5.10
N MET A 535 -9.98 7.79 -3.78
CA MET A 535 -11.05 6.98 -3.18
C MET A 535 -12.45 7.51 -3.49
N GLN A 536 -12.61 8.83 -3.61
CA GLN A 536 -13.88 9.41 -4.09
C GLN A 536 -14.18 9.00 -5.53
N ALA A 537 -13.17 8.99 -6.40
CA ALA A 537 -13.32 8.45 -7.75
C ALA A 537 -13.68 6.96 -7.72
N ALA A 538 -13.02 6.15 -6.88
CA ALA A 538 -13.33 4.74 -6.72
C ALA A 538 -14.78 4.48 -6.29
N VAL A 539 -15.32 5.29 -5.38
CA VAL A 539 -16.72 5.20 -4.93
C VAL A 539 -17.68 5.53 -6.07
N ARG A 540 -17.44 6.62 -6.82
CA ARG A 540 -18.27 7.01 -7.97
C ARG A 540 -18.23 5.96 -9.10
N LEU A 541 -17.06 5.40 -9.37
CA LEU A 541 -16.88 4.32 -10.34
C LEU A 541 -17.65 3.05 -9.92
N ALA A 542 -17.63 2.72 -8.64
CA ALA A 542 -18.41 1.60 -8.11
C ALA A 542 -19.92 1.81 -8.27
N ASP A 543 -20.43 3.04 -8.15
CA ASP A 543 -21.82 3.39 -8.42
C ASP A 543 -22.22 3.19 -9.90
N ARG A 544 -21.21 3.28 -10.79
CA ARG A 544 -21.37 3.00 -12.24
C ARG A 544 -21.03 1.55 -12.60
N GLY A 545 -20.92 0.64 -11.60
CA GLY A 545 -20.66 -0.79 -11.80
C GLY A 545 -19.18 -1.16 -11.94
N LEU A 546 -18.24 -0.20 -11.86
CA LEU A 546 -16.81 -0.42 -11.99
C LEU A 546 -16.14 -0.46 -10.61
N ARG A 547 -15.95 -1.65 -10.05
CA ARG A 547 -15.22 -1.83 -8.78
C ARG A 547 -13.76 -2.16 -9.04
N PHE A 548 -12.85 -1.50 -8.34
CA PHE A 548 -11.43 -1.85 -8.43
C PHE A 548 -11.15 -3.22 -7.79
N VAL A 549 -10.21 -3.93 -8.36
CA VAL A 549 -9.70 -5.23 -7.86
C VAL A 549 -8.37 -5.09 -7.14
N LEU A 550 -7.61 -4.05 -7.48
CA LEU A 550 -6.36 -3.66 -6.83
C LEU A 550 -6.26 -2.13 -6.81
N GLN A 551 -5.80 -1.57 -5.70
CA GLN A 551 -5.41 -0.18 -5.57
C GLN A 551 -3.92 -0.11 -5.23
N ALA A 552 -3.15 0.66 -6.00
CA ALA A 552 -1.72 0.82 -5.80
C ALA A 552 -1.35 2.31 -5.84
N HIS A 553 -1.14 2.93 -4.67
CA HIS A 553 -0.89 4.37 -4.54
C HIS A 553 -2.03 5.22 -5.15
N ASP A 554 -1.78 5.82 -6.29
CA ASP A 554 -2.72 6.70 -6.99
C ASP A 554 -3.37 6.00 -8.21
N GLU A 555 -3.17 4.67 -8.30
CA GLU A 555 -3.67 3.81 -9.36
C GLU A 555 -4.81 2.93 -8.88
N LEU A 556 -5.84 2.80 -9.72
CA LEU A 556 -6.93 1.84 -9.60
C LEU A 556 -6.84 0.82 -10.74
N VAL A 557 -7.06 -0.45 -10.43
CA VAL A 557 -7.07 -1.55 -11.41
C VAL A 557 -8.45 -2.17 -11.46
N PHE A 558 -8.97 -2.35 -12.65
CA PHE A 558 -10.31 -2.88 -12.92
C PHE A 558 -10.23 -4.12 -13.82
N LEU A 559 -11.26 -4.96 -13.74
CA LEU A 559 -11.50 -6.05 -14.67
C LEU A 559 -12.86 -5.82 -15.32
N VAL A 560 -12.88 -5.79 -16.64
CA VAL A 560 -14.09 -5.51 -17.43
C VAL A 560 -14.25 -6.51 -18.55
N PRO A 561 -15.49 -6.84 -18.98
CA PRO A 561 -15.71 -7.64 -20.19
C PRO A 561 -15.00 -7.05 -21.40
N ASN A 562 -14.48 -7.90 -22.29
CA ASN A 562 -13.73 -7.45 -23.46
C ASN A 562 -14.51 -6.46 -24.34
N ASP A 563 -15.82 -6.66 -24.46
CA ASP A 563 -16.69 -5.80 -25.27
C ASP A 563 -16.92 -4.41 -24.68
N ASN A 564 -16.69 -4.25 -23.37
CA ASN A 564 -16.95 -3.01 -22.64
C ASN A 564 -15.68 -2.16 -22.37
N VAL A 565 -14.53 -2.54 -22.93
CA VAL A 565 -13.23 -1.88 -22.63
C VAL A 565 -13.24 -0.40 -23.00
N ILE A 566 -13.77 -0.05 -24.17
CA ILE A 566 -13.77 1.34 -24.67
C ILE A 566 -14.67 2.21 -23.78
N GLU A 567 -15.90 1.77 -23.53
CA GLU A 567 -16.85 2.46 -22.67
C GLU A 567 -16.30 2.60 -21.24
N SER A 568 -15.77 1.52 -20.67
CA SER A 568 -15.19 1.52 -19.33
C SER A 568 -14.03 2.50 -19.19
N LYS A 569 -13.15 2.60 -20.21
CA LYS A 569 -12.05 3.58 -20.21
C LYS A 569 -12.58 5.03 -20.22
N ALA A 570 -13.64 5.30 -20.97
CA ALA A 570 -14.25 6.64 -21.02
C ALA A 570 -14.85 7.00 -19.65
N ILE A 571 -15.61 6.08 -19.03
CA ILE A 571 -16.18 6.25 -17.68
C ILE A 571 -15.08 6.45 -16.64
N ILE A 572 -14.00 5.65 -16.67
CA ILE A 572 -12.88 5.76 -15.75
C ILE A 572 -12.19 7.12 -15.92
N SER A 573 -11.95 7.54 -17.16
CA SER A 573 -11.33 8.84 -17.44
C SER A 573 -12.16 9.99 -16.89
N GLU A 574 -13.45 9.99 -17.14
CA GLU A 574 -14.41 11.01 -16.66
C GLU A 574 -14.37 11.12 -15.12
N GLU A 575 -14.55 10.00 -14.43
CA GLU A 575 -14.67 10.01 -12.97
C GLU A 575 -13.35 10.25 -12.25
N MET A 576 -12.21 9.80 -12.80
CA MET A 576 -10.90 10.05 -12.20
C MET A 576 -10.39 11.46 -12.46
N THR A 577 -10.84 12.15 -13.51
CA THR A 577 -10.48 13.55 -13.78
C THR A 577 -11.50 14.55 -13.26
N ARG A 578 -12.58 14.10 -12.61
CA ARG A 578 -13.57 14.96 -12.00
C ARG A 578 -13.00 15.73 -10.83
N VAL A 579 -12.94 17.04 -10.96
CA VAL A 579 -12.41 17.95 -9.95
C VAL A 579 -13.28 17.90 -8.70
N PRO A 580 -12.69 17.68 -7.50
CA PRO A 580 -13.47 17.64 -6.26
C PRO A 580 -13.94 19.07 -5.85
N ASP A 581 -15.17 19.18 -5.37
CA ASP A 581 -15.77 20.47 -4.96
C ASP A 581 -14.97 21.17 -3.83
N TRP A 582 -14.29 20.36 -2.99
CA TRP A 582 -13.48 20.89 -1.88
C TRP A 582 -12.08 21.37 -2.29
N LEU A 583 -11.64 21.14 -3.54
CA LEU A 583 -10.40 21.70 -4.10
C LEU A 583 -10.63 22.15 -5.55
N PRO A 584 -11.41 23.23 -5.75
CA PRO A 584 -11.70 23.72 -7.08
C PRO A 584 -10.42 24.18 -7.79
N GLY A 585 -10.36 23.94 -9.09
CA GLY A 585 -9.20 24.32 -9.91
C GLY A 585 -8.04 23.31 -9.88
N LEU A 586 -8.16 22.16 -9.20
CA LEU A 586 -7.17 21.08 -9.26
C LEU A 586 -7.11 20.51 -10.69
N PRO A 587 -5.99 20.68 -11.42
CA PRO A 587 -5.85 20.11 -12.75
C PRO A 587 -5.59 18.61 -12.61
N LEU A 588 -6.57 17.76 -12.93
CA LEU A 588 -6.44 16.31 -12.91
C LEU A 588 -6.15 15.76 -14.30
N ALA A 589 -5.33 14.72 -14.35
CA ALA A 589 -5.10 13.92 -15.55
C ALA A 589 -4.94 12.45 -15.16
N VAL A 590 -5.35 11.53 -16.04
CA VAL A 590 -5.27 10.09 -15.80
C VAL A 590 -4.53 9.41 -16.95
N GLU A 591 -3.62 8.49 -16.61
CA GLU A 591 -2.97 7.59 -17.55
C GLU A 591 -3.69 6.24 -17.51
N ILE A 592 -4.26 5.80 -18.64
CA ILE A 592 -5.03 4.57 -18.71
C ILE A 592 -4.36 3.57 -19.62
N GLY A 593 -4.03 2.39 -19.07
CA GLY A 593 -3.53 1.24 -19.81
C GLY A 593 -4.52 0.09 -19.78
N SER A 594 -4.38 -0.86 -20.69
CA SER A 594 -5.18 -2.10 -20.66
C SER A 594 -4.43 -3.28 -21.25
N GLY A 595 -4.78 -4.49 -20.79
CA GLY A 595 -4.15 -5.71 -21.28
C GLY A 595 -4.64 -6.96 -20.56
N ALA A 596 -4.09 -8.10 -20.93
CA ALA A 596 -4.44 -9.39 -20.33
C ALA A 596 -3.87 -9.58 -18.91
N ASN A 597 -2.83 -8.83 -18.55
CA ASN A 597 -2.19 -8.89 -17.24
C ASN A 597 -1.66 -7.52 -16.81
N TYR A 598 -1.31 -7.40 -15.52
CA TYR A 598 -0.85 -6.13 -14.95
C TYR A 598 0.51 -5.67 -15.48
N GLY A 599 1.33 -6.58 -16.01
CA GLY A 599 2.64 -6.26 -16.58
C GLY A 599 2.59 -5.57 -17.93
N VAL A 600 1.53 -5.80 -18.73
CA VAL A 600 1.37 -5.21 -20.08
C VAL A 600 0.48 -3.96 -20.09
N CYS A 601 -0.19 -3.65 -18.98
CA CYS A 601 -1.04 -2.45 -18.89
C CYS A 601 -0.24 -1.14 -18.81
N LYS A 602 1.09 -1.20 -18.60
CA LYS A 602 1.98 -0.02 -18.50
C LYS A 602 3.23 -0.17 -19.33
#